data_c19f367d0e9194a605f31976b73510d2
#
_entry.id   c19f367d0e9194a605f31976b73510d2
#
_cell.length_a   1.000
_cell.length_b   1.000
_cell.length_c   1.000
_cell.angle_alpha   90.00
_cell.angle_beta   90.00
_cell.angle_gamma   90.00
#
_symmetry.space_group_name_H-M   'P 1'
#
loop_
_entity.id
_entity.type
_entity.pdbx_description
1 polymer ?
#
loop_
_entity_poly.entity_id
_entity_poly.type
_entity_poly.pdbx_seq_one_letter_code
_entity_poly.pdbx_strand_id
1 'polypeptide(L)'
;MTKTAFLFAGQGAQYLGMGHDLYDHYPIVKETIDQASQVLGYDLRYLIDTEEEKLNQTRYTQPAILATSVAIYRLLQEKGYQPDMVSGLSLGEYSALVASGALNFEEAVALVAKRGAYMEEAAPAGSGKMVAVLNTPVEVIEEACQKASELGVVTPANYNTPVSYTH
;
A
#
# COMPACT_ATOMS: atom_id res chain seq x y z
N MET A 1 -24.86 16.86 -8.03
CA MET A 1 -24.39 15.51 -8.39
C MET A 1 -23.43 15.06 -7.31
N THR A 2 -23.59 13.86 -6.79
CA THR A 2 -22.66 13.26 -5.82
C THR A 2 -21.38 12.86 -6.55
N LYS A 3 -20.22 13.27 -6.03
CA LYS A 3 -18.91 12.86 -6.55
C LYS A 3 -18.40 11.66 -5.80
N THR A 4 -17.72 10.77 -6.51
CA THR A 4 -17.13 9.55 -5.96
C THR A 4 -15.61 9.65 -5.95
N ALA A 5 -14.98 9.39 -4.79
CA ALA A 5 -13.54 9.27 -4.68
C ALA A 5 -13.15 7.83 -4.37
N PHE A 6 -12.12 7.30 -5.05
CA PHE A 6 -11.51 6.04 -4.68
C PHE A 6 -10.21 6.31 -3.94
N LEU A 7 -10.10 5.71 -2.75
CA LEU A 7 -8.93 5.83 -1.88
C LEU A 7 -8.20 4.50 -1.81
N PHE A 8 -6.91 4.52 -2.13
CA PHE A 8 -6.09 3.31 -2.18
C PHE A 8 -5.21 3.20 -0.94
N ALA A 9 -5.28 2.03 -0.29
CA ALA A 9 -4.53 1.76 0.92
C ALA A 9 -3.02 1.66 0.67
N GLY A 10 -2.24 2.05 1.67
CA GLY A 10 -0.80 1.86 1.72
C GLY A 10 -0.38 0.58 2.45
N GLN A 11 0.93 0.44 2.68
CA GLN A 11 1.51 -0.67 3.44
C GLN A 11 0.93 -0.71 4.86
N GLY A 12 0.62 -1.93 5.33
CA GLY A 12 -0.10 -2.18 6.58
C GLY A 12 -1.53 -2.68 6.37
N ALA A 13 -2.06 -2.59 5.14
CA ALA A 13 -3.37 -3.11 4.78
C ALA A 13 -3.36 -4.58 4.34
N GLN A 14 -2.17 -5.20 4.18
CA GLN A 14 -2.04 -6.61 3.79
C GLN A 14 -2.50 -7.56 4.89
N TYR A 15 -3.06 -8.66 4.49
CA TYR A 15 -3.36 -9.83 5.33
C TYR A 15 -3.34 -11.10 4.50
N LEU A 16 -3.08 -12.22 5.16
CA LEU A 16 -3.04 -13.53 4.52
C LEU A 16 -4.40 -13.83 3.84
N GLY A 17 -4.37 -14.23 2.58
CA GLY A 17 -5.57 -14.52 1.80
C GLY A 17 -6.33 -13.30 1.28
N MET A 18 -5.78 -12.08 1.35
CA MET A 18 -6.47 -10.88 0.85
C MET A 18 -6.91 -11.04 -0.61
N GLY A 19 -8.20 -10.76 -0.87
CA GLY A 19 -8.80 -10.85 -2.21
C GLY A 19 -8.98 -12.28 -2.74
N HIS A 20 -8.84 -13.32 -1.92
CA HIS A 20 -8.98 -14.73 -2.34
C HIS A 20 -10.36 -15.02 -2.92
N ASP A 21 -11.41 -14.63 -2.23
CA ASP A 21 -12.78 -14.78 -2.68
C ASP A 21 -13.07 -14.07 -4.02
N LEU A 22 -12.48 -12.91 -4.22
CA LEU A 22 -12.60 -12.17 -5.49
C LEU A 22 -11.82 -12.86 -6.62
N TYR A 23 -10.63 -13.38 -6.33
CA TYR A 23 -9.81 -14.11 -7.30
C TYR A 23 -10.54 -15.35 -7.83
N ASP A 24 -11.22 -16.09 -6.98
CA ASP A 24 -11.93 -17.30 -7.36
C ASP A 24 -13.23 -17.04 -8.17
N HIS A 25 -13.86 -15.89 -7.93
CA HIS A 25 -15.18 -15.59 -8.51
C HIS A 25 -15.17 -14.64 -9.71
N TYR A 26 -14.10 -13.86 -9.90
CA TYR A 26 -14.07 -12.82 -10.93
C TYR A 26 -12.83 -12.96 -11.85
N PRO A 27 -13.05 -13.27 -13.14
CA PRO A 27 -11.95 -13.44 -14.09
C PRO A 27 -11.01 -12.25 -14.17
N ILE A 28 -11.52 -11.02 -14.13
CA ILE A 28 -10.70 -9.79 -14.18
C ILE A 28 -9.74 -9.67 -12.99
N VAL A 29 -10.15 -10.14 -11.81
CA VAL A 29 -9.30 -10.16 -10.62
C VAL A 29 -8.18 -11.18 -10.79
N LYS A 30 -8.54 -12.40 -11.24
CA LYS A 30 -7.57 -13.45 -11.55
C LYS A 30 -6.55 -12.99 -12.58
N GLU A 31 -6.99 -12.48 -13.71
CA GLU A 31 -6.13 -11.97 -14.78
C GLU A 31 -5.17 -10.90 -14.27
N THR A 32 -5.64 -9.98 -13.41
CA THR A 32 -4.81 -8.91 -12.86
C THR A 32 -3.73 -9.45 -11.94
N ILE A 33 -4.04 -10.40 -11.06
CA ILE A 33 -3.07 -11.04 -10.17
C ILE A 33 -2.08 -11.90 -10.96
N ASP A 34 -2.57 -12.64 -11.97
CA ASP A 34 -1.72 -13.45 -12.84
C ASP A 34 -0.75 -12.57 -13.67
N GLN A 35 -1.20 -11.41 -14.18
CA GLN A 35 -0.33 -10.41 -14.82
C GLN A 35 0.77 -9.92 -13.86
N ALA A 36 0.41 -9.59 -12.62
CA ALA A 36 1.39 -9.18 -11.63
C ALA A 36 2.42 -10.30 -11.35
N SER A 37 1.97 -11.55 -11.25
CA SER A 37 2.83 -12.72 -11.05
C SER A 37 3.84 -12.87 -12.19
N GLN A 38 3.41 -12.66 -13.43
CA GLN A 38 4.31 -12.71 -14.61
C GLN A 38 5.40 -11.63 -14.53
N VAL A 39 5.05 -10.40 -14.16
CA VAL A 39 6.01 -9.30 -14.00
C VAL A 39 7.00 -9.57 -12.87
N LEU A 40 6.53 -10.13 -11.78
CA LEU A 40 7.32 -10.41 -10.58
C LEU A 40 8.19 -11.65 -10.69
N GLY A 41 7.86 -12.60 -11.58
CA GLY A 41 8.57 -13.86 -11.75
C GLY A 41 8.31 -14.89 -10.65
N TYR A 42 7.23 -14.70 -9.87
CA TYR A 42 6.76 -15.66 -8.86
C TYR A 42 5.23 -15.65 -8.76
N ASP A 43 4.65 -16.71 -8.19
CA ASP A 43 3.21 -16.82 -7.98
C ASP A 43 2.77 -15.90 -6.81
N LEU A 44 2.22 -14.74 -7.18
CA LEU A 44 1.76 -13.74 -6.21
C LEU A 44 0.54 -14.23 -5.43
N ARG A 45 -0.35 -15.01 -6.08
CA ARG A 45 -1.54 -15.56 -5.40
C ARG A 45 -1.12 -16.55 -4.31
N TYR A 46 -0.23 -17.49 -4.65
CA TYR A 46 0.31 -18.43 -3.68
C TYR A 46 0.98 -17.71 -2.50
N LEU A 47 1.80 -16.70 -2.77
CA LEU A 47 2.46 -15.92 -1.73
C LEU A 47 1.44 -15.26 -0.79
N ILE A 48 0.41 -14.61 -1.33
CA ILE A 48 -0.62 -13.94 -0.55
C ILE A 48 -1.41 -14.93 0.31
N ASP A 49 -1.65 -16.15 -0.19
CA ASP A 49 -2.48 -17.14 0.52
C ASP A 49 -1.73 -17.94 1.58
N THR A 50 -0.41 -18.12 1.42
CA THR A 50 0.32 -19.14 2.20
C THR A 50 1.59 -18.66 2.87
N GLU A 51 2.19 -17.53 2.45
CA GLU A 51 3.50 -17.09 2.90
C GLU A 51 3.45 -15.80 3.74
N GLU A 52 2.78 -15.84 4.91
CA GLU A 52 2.55 -14.65 5.74
C GLU A 52 3.84 -13.90 6.10
N GLU A 53 4.92 -14.61 6.42
CA GLU A 53 6.21 -13.99 6.75
C GLU A 53 6.80 -13.20 5.56
N LYS A 54 6.68 -13.74 4.33
CA LYS A 54 7.10 -13.03 3.13
C LYS A 54 6.15 -11.88 2.81
N LEU A 55 4.84 -12.10 2.92
CA LEU A 55 3.85 -11.05 2.66
C LEU A 55 4.10 -9.81 3.53
N ASN A 56 4.66 -9.96 4.72
CA ASN A 56 5.00 -8.87 5.63
C ASN A 56 6.38 -8.25 5.38
N GLN A 57 7.15 -8.73 4.42
CA GLN A 57 8.38 -8.08 3.96
C GLN A 57 8.04 -7.03 2.90
N THR A 58 8.58 -5.82 3.05
CA THR A 58 8.21 -4.65 2.23
C THR A 58 8.31 -4.90 0.72
N ARG A 59 9.33 -5.65 0.28
CA ARG A 59 9.51 -6.02 -1.15
C ARG A 59 8.37 -6.85 -1.73
N TYR A 60 7.70 -7.64 -0.91
CA TYR A 60 6.56 -8.47 -1.31
C TYR A 60 5.22 -7.80 -0.97
N THR A 61 5.16 -7.09 0.15
CA THR A 61 3.97 -6.35 0.58
C THR A 61 3.52 -5.35 -0.47
N GLN A 62 4.45 -4.55 -1.00
CA GLN A 62 4.12 -3.46 -1.90
C GLN A 62 3.49 -3.93 -3.21
N PRO A 63 4.07 -4.86 -3.99
CA PRO A 63 3.41 -5.37 -5.18
C PRO A 63 2.13 -6.15 -4.89
N ALA A 64 2.04 -6.83 -3.75
CA ALA A 64 0.82 -7.56 -3.36
C ALA A 64 -0.37 -6.60 -3.13
N ILE A 65 -0.17 -5.52 -2.37
CA ILE A 65 -1.23 -4.51 -2.14
C ILE A 65 -1.59 -3.79 -3.44
N LEU A 66 -0.60 -3.39 -4.24
CA LEU A 66 -0.87 -2.71 -5.52
C LEU A 66 -1.69 -3.61 -6.45
N ALA A 67 -1.28 -4.87 -6.65
CA ALA A 67 -1.97 -5.79 -7.54
C ALA A 67 -3.40 -6.06 -7.07
N THR A 68 -3.60 -6.30 -5.77
CA THR A 68 -4.94 -6.52 -5.19
C THR A 68 -5.82 -5.26 -5.33
N SER A 69 -5.28 -4.08 -5.06
CA SER A 69 -6.00 -2.81 -5.18
C SER A 69 -6.43 -2.53 -6.61
N VAL A 70 -5.55 -2.75 -7.59
CA VAL A 70 -5.87 -2.56 -9.01
C VAL A 70 -6.86 -3.63 -9.50
N ALA A 71 -6.75 -4.87 -9.02
CA ALA A 71 -7.71 -5.92 -9.34
C ALA A 71 -9.13 -5.56 -8.88
N ILE A 72 -9.28 -5.06 -7.65
CA ILE A 72 -10.56 -4.57 -7.12
C ILE A 72 -11.05 -3.36 -7.93
N TYR A 73 -10.16 -2.43 -8.26
CA TYR A 73 -10.50 -1.27 -9.09
C TYR A 73 -11.04 -1.69 -10.45
N ARG A 74 -10.36 -2.59 -11.16
CA ARG A 74 -10.82 -3.12 -12.46
C ARG A 74 -12.17 -3.82 -12.36
N LEU A 75 -12.39 -4.59 -11.28
CA LEU A 75 -13.69 -5.22 -11.01
C LEU A 75 -14.79 -4.17 -10.81
N LEU A 76 -14.53 -3.11 -10.05
CA LEU A 76 -15.48 -2.02 -9.87
C LEU A 76 -15.80 -1.32 -11.19
N GLN A 77 -14.82 -1.12 -12.06
CA GLN A 77 -15.03 -0.57 -13.40
C GLN A 77 -15.94 -1.47 -14.24
N GLU A 78 -15.74 -2.79 -14.25
CA GLU A 78 -16.66 -3.74 -14.93
C GLU A 78 -18.09 -3.66 -14.39
N LYS A 79 -18.25 -3.35 -13.10
CA LYS A 79 -19.56 -3.16 -12.46
C LYS A 79 -20.16 -1.77 -12.72
N GLY A 80 -19.49 -0.92 -13.52
CA GLY A 80 -19.95 0.41 -13.88
C GLY A 80 -19.64 1.51 -12.88
N TYR A 81 -18.84 1.24 -11.86
CA TYR A 81 -18.40 2.26 -10.91
C TYR A 81 -17.18 3.00 -11.45
N GLN A 82 -17.29 4.33 -11.52
CA GLN A 82 -16.20 5.20 -11.98
C GLN A 82 -15.94 6.27 -10.93
N PRO A 83 -14.67 6.51 -10.55
CA PRO A 83 -14.34 7.60 -9.65
C PRO A 83 -14.25 8.93 -10.39
N ASP A 84 -14.68 10.01 -9.75
CA ASP A 84 -14.39 11.39 -10.19
C ASP A 84 -12.98 11.81 -9.80
N MET A 85 -12.43 11.19 -8.74
CA MET A 85 -11.09 11.44 -8.26
C MET A 85 -10.51 10.18 -7.59
N VAL A 86 -9.19 10.09 -7.60
CA VAL A 86 -8.44 9.00 -6.98
C VAL A 86 -7.35 9.58 -6.08
N SER A 87 -7.06 8.90 -4.98
CA SER A 87 -5.95 9.25 -4.08
C SER A 87 -5.42 8.01 -3.39
N GLY A 88 -4.20 8.07 -2.90
CA GLY A 88 -3.59 6.96 -2.18
C GLY A 88 -2.47 7.43 -1.26
N LEU A 89 -2.28 6.74 -0.13
CA LEU A 89 -1.24 7.04 0.83
C LEU A 89 0.02 6.20 0.51
N SER A 90 1.17 6.86 0.32
CA SER A 90 2.47 6.21 0.09
C SER A 90 2.40 5.19 -1.06
N LEU A 91 2.40 3.89 -0.77
CA LEU A 91 2.22 2.84 -1.77
C LEU A 91 0.89 2.98 -2.54
N GLY A 92 -0.19 3.38 -1.86
CA GLY A 92 -1.50 3.58 -2.47
C GLY A 92 -1.52 4.63 -3.58
N GLU A 93 -0.58 5.58 -3.58
CA GLU A 93 -0.40 6.56 -4.64
C GLU A 93 -0.13 5.90 -6.00
N TYR A 94 0.67 4.82 -6.03
CA TYR A 94 0.93 4.07 -7.26
C TYR A 94 -0.33 3.38 -7.78
N SER A 95 -1.17 2.86 -6.90
CA SER A 95 -2.48 2.31 -7.29
C SER A 95 -3.39 3.41 -7.84
N ALA A 96 -3.38 4.60 -7.25
CA ALA A 96 -4.13 5.76 -7.75
C ALA A 96 -3.61 6.23 -9.12
N LEU A 97 -2.29 6.23 -9.34
CA LEU A 97 -1.70 6.55 -10.64
C LEU A 97 -2.12 5.55 -11.73
N VAL A 98 -2.17 4.25 -11.40
CA VAL A 98 -2.71 3.25 -12.34
C VAL A 98 -4.19 3.49 -12.60
N ALA A 99 -4.98 3.74 -11.57
CA ALA A 99 -6.41 3.98 -11.70
C ALA A 99 -6.74 5.26 -12.51
N SER A 100 -5.89 6.28 -12.46
CA SER A 100 -6.01 7.49 -13.26
C SER A 100 -5.53 7.34 -14.70
N GLY A 101 -4.88 6.23 -15.05
CA GLY A 101 -4.25 6.01 -16.35
C GLY A 101 -2.90 6.72 -16.54
N ALA A 102 -2.35 7.31 -15.46
CA ALA A 102 -1.05 8.00 -15.52
C ALA A 102 0.14 7.03 -15.49
N LEU A 103 -0.06 5.80 -15.02
CA LEU A 103 0.96 4.76 -14.95
C LEU A 103 0.39 3.43 -15.47
N ASN A 104 1.18 2.71 -16.26
CA ASN A 104 0.82 1.37 -16.70
C ASN A 104 0.90 0.38 -15.54
N PHE A 105 0.02 -0.62 -15.52
CA PHE A 105 -0.06 -1.57 -14.40
C PHE A 105 1.21 -2.42 -14.25
N GLU A 106 1.71 -2.99 -15.33
CA GLU A 106 2.91 -3.83 -15.29
C GLU A 106 4.15 -3.02 -14.90
N GLU A 107 4.26 -1.79 -15.39
CA GLU A 107 5.31 -0.86 -14.98
C GLU A 107 5.20 -0.50 -13.51
N ALA A 108 3.98 -0.27 -13.00
CA ALA A 108 3.73 0.01 -11.60
C ALA A 108 4.13 -1.17 -10.70
N VAL A 109 3.78 -2.41 -11.08
CA VAL A 109 4.17 -3.63 -10.36
C VAL A 109 5.70 -3.74 -10.26
N ALA A 110 6.40 -3.59 -11.39
CA ALA A 110 7.87 -3.65 -11.42
C ALA A 110 8.51 -2.53 -10.59
N LEU A 111 7.93 -1.32 -10.65
CA LEU A 111 8.42 -0.14 -9.93
C LEU A 111 8.28 -0.31 -8.42
N VAL A 112 7.11 -0.73 -7.92
CA VAL A 112 6.89 -0.89 -6.48
C VAL A 112 7.64 -2.08 -5.90
N ALA A 113 7.91 -3.12 -6.68
CA ALA A 113 8.78 -4.22 -6.28
C ALA A 113 10.21 -3.72 -6.03
N LYS A 114 10.76 -2.89 -6.93
CA LYS A 114 12.05 -2.23 -6.74
C LYS A 114 12.04 -1.27 -5.56
N ARG A 115 10.96 -0.46 -5.43
CA ARG A 115 10.80 0.46 -4.30
C ARG A 115 10.84 -0.29 -2.97
N GLY A 116 10.10 -1.40 -2.86
CA GLY A 116 10.08 -2.24 -1.66
C GLY A 116 11.46 -2.81 -1.33
N ALA A 117 12.18 -3.30 -2.34
CA ALA A 117 13.53 -3.82 -2.15
C ALA A 117 14.52 -2.74 -1.67
N TYR A 118 14.50 -1.55 -2.28
CA TYR A 118 15.34 -0.43 -1.86
C TYR A 118 15.00 0.08 -0.46
N MET A 119 13.72 0.08 -0.09
CA MET A 119 13.33 0.45 1.28
C MET A 119 13.86 -0.54 2.32
N GLU A 120 13.84 -1.84 2.02
CA GLU A 120 14.43 -2.86 2.90
C GLU A 120 15.96 -2.76 2.98
N GLU A 121 16.62 -2.45 1.86
CA GLU A 121 18.06 -2.23 1.83
C GLU A 121 18.46 -1.00 2.64
N ALA A 122 17.71 0.11 2.51
CA ALA A 122 17.96 1.35 3.22
C ALA A 122 17.69 1.24 4.74
N ALA A 123 16.71 0.42 5.13
CA ALA A 123 16.35 0.19 6.53
C ALA A 123 16.07 -1.32 6.75
N PRO A 124 17.13 -2.13 6.96
CA PRO A 124 16.98 -3.57 7.20
C PRO A 124 16.06 -3.87 8.39
N ALA A 125 15.40 -5.01 8.34
CA ALA A 125 14.49 -5.45 9.40
C ALA A 125 15.19 -5.41 10.77
N GLY A 126 14.55 -4.75 11.74
CA GLY A 126 15.08 -4.57 13.09
C GLY A 126 16.02 -3.38 13.29
N SER A 127 16.42 -2.66 12.23
CA SER A 127 17.26 -1.45 12.34
C SER A 127 16.49 -0.21 12.81
N GLY A 128 15.16 -0.25 12.74
CA GLY A 128 14.30 0.86 13.16
C GLY A 128 12.86 0.42 13.37
N LYS A 129 12.04 1.36 13.80
CA LYS A 129 10.59 1.18 13.97
C LYS A 129 9.86 2.42 13.49
N MET A 130 8.67 2.21 12.92
CA MET A 130 7.69 3.27 12.69
C MET A 130 6.52 3.06 13.65
N VAL A 131 6.14 4.12 14.33
CA VAL A 131 5.05 4.11 15.32
C VAL A 131 3.98 5.10 14.89
N ALA A 132 2.72 4.68 14.87
CA ALA A 132 1.60 5.57 14.70
C ALA A 132 1.23 6.18 16.05
N VAL A 133 1.35 7.49 16.17
CA VAL A 133 0.92 8.23 17.36
C VAL A 133 -0.48 8.76 17.09
N LEU A 134 -1.41 8.45 17.98
CA LEU A 134 -2.83 8.82 17.88
C LEU A 134 -3.21 9.78 19.01
N ASN A 135 -4.17 10.67 18.74
CA ASN A 135 -4.78 11.56 19.74
C ASN A 135 -3.76 12.40 20.53
N THR A 136 -2.67 12.82 19.87
CA THR A 136 -1.63 13.63 20.51
C THR A 136 -1.37 14.87 19.66
N PRO A 137 -1.30 16.07 20.27
CA PRO A 137 -0.93 17.29 19.56
C PRO A 137 0.43 17.18 18.89
N VAL A 138 0.57 17.78 17.70
CA VAL A 138 1.81 17.70 16.89
C VAL A 138 3.00 18.25 17.66
N GLU A 139 2.81 19.33 18.39
CA GLU A 139 3.86 20.01 19.17
C GLU A 139 4.44 19.09 20.25
N VAL A 140 3.60 18.25 20.88
CA VAL A 140 4.04 17.25 21.88
C VAL A 140 4.85 16.14 21.23
N ILE A 141 4.47 15.72 20.00
CA ILE A 141 5.21 14.70 19.25
C ILE A 141 6.58 15.25 18.84
N GLU A 142 6.62 16.49 18.33
CA GLU A 142 7.86 17.15 17.90
C GLU A 142 8.80 17.35 19.08
N GLU A 143 8.30 17.80 20.24
CA GLU A 143 9.08 17.94 21.47
C GLU A 143 9.64 16.58 21.93
N ALA A 144 8.85 15.52 21.90
CA ALA A 144 9.28 14.16 22.25
C ALA A 144 10.38 13.67 21.29
N CYS A 145 10.22 13.88 19.99
CA CYS A 145 11.23 13.52 18.99
C CYS A 145 12.53 14.32 19.22
N GLN A 146 12.44 15.62 19.50
CA GLN A 146 13.59 16.44 19.79
C GLN A 146 14.35 15.95 21.03
N LYS A 147 13.67 15.61 22.11
CA LYS A 147 14.29 15.06 23.31
C LYS A 147 14.95 13.70 23.06
N ALA A 148 14.28 12.84 22.26
CA ALA A 148 14.79 11.51 21.94
C ALA A 148 15.94 11.52 20.93
N SER A 149 16.12 12.61 20.17
CA SER A 149 17.19 12.74 19.15
C SER A 149 18.60 12.67 19.73
N GLU A 150 18.75 12.90 21.04
CA GLU A 150 20.03 12.70 21.76
C GLU A 150 20.44 11.23 21.85
N LEU A 151 19.46 10.30 21.74
CA LEU A 151 19.67 8.85 21.85
C LEU A 151 19.78 8.16 20.48
N GLY A 152 19.33 8.82 19.41
CA GLY A 152 19.34 8.26 18.06
C GLY A 152 18.50 9.08 17.10
N VAL A 153 18.33 8.57 15.88
CA VAL A 153 17.50 9.24 14.87
C VAL A 153 16.01 9.00 15.18
N VAL A 154 15.32 10.03 15.63
CA VAL A 154 13.88 10.02 15.91
C VAL A 154 13.25 11.25 15.28
N THR A 155 12.39 11.07 14.28
CA THR A 155 11.74 12.17 13.57
C THR A 155 10.28 11.86 13.25
N PRO A 156 9.39 12.86 13.22
CA PRO A 156 8.08 12.69 12.60
C PRO A 156 8.26 12.38 11.10
N ALA A 157 7.71 11.25 10.64
CA ALA A 157 7.85 10.81 9.25
C ALA A 157 6.65 11.23 8.40
N ASN A 158 5.43 11.15 8.94
CA ASN A 158 4.20 11.51 8.25
C ASN A 158 3.25 12.24 9.18
N TYR A 159 2.66 13.32 8.68
CA TYR A 159 1.54 14.02 9.32
C TYR A 159 0.25 13.60 8.61
N ASN A 160 -0.41 12.55 9.09
CA ASN A 160 -1.54 11.93 8.40
C ASN A 160 -2.85 12.70 8.56
N THR A 161 -2.98 13.48 9.62
CA THR A 161 -4.14 14.34 9.88
C THR A 161 -3.69 15.69 10.42
N PRO A 162 -4.38 16.79 10.10
CA PRO A 162 -3.98 18.14 10.52
C PRO A 162 -4.09 18.36 12.01
N VAL A 163 -4.75 17.55 12.76
CA VAL A 163 -4.77 17.49 14.22
C VAL A 163 -5.65 16.37 14.68
N SER A 164 -5.28 15.79 15.78
CA SER A 164 -6.16 14.95 16.56
C SER A 164 -7.19 15.76 17.33
N TYR A 165 -7.96 16.62 16.66
CA TYR A 165 -9.19 17.11 17.24
C TYR A 165 -10.27 16.06 17.00
N THR A 166 -10.24 15.03 17.80
CA THR A 166 -11.42 14.21 18.03
C THR A 166 -12.03 14.66 19.33
N HIS A 167 -13.14 15.29 19.20
CA HIS A 167 -14.04 15.45 20.33
C HIS A 167 -14.70 14.13 20.66
#